data_507f84e26667a9a77908a6212ef5e3ea
#
_entry.id   507f84e26667a9a77908a6212ef5e3ea
#
_cell.length_a   1.000
_cell.length_b   1.000
_cell.length_c   1.000
_cell.angle_alpha   90.00
_cell.angle_beta   90.00
_cell.angle_gamma   90.00
#
_symmetry.space_group_name_H-M   'P 1'
#
loop_
_entity.id
_entity.type
_entity.pdbx_description
1 polymer ?
#
loop_
_entity_poly.entity_id
_entity_poly.type
_entity_poly.pdbx_seq_one_letter_code
_entity_poly.pdbx_strand_id
1 'polypeptide(L)'
;MSDFSEIEALGVFQVFTGGGTGSGFLIDERHLVTNCHVVAPYRKVAVELRDKRRIVGEVRRIHPRRDLAVVELATPLSFEVLPLAPDAVLRAKQSVHILGFPVGLPLSLTEGVVSHPRQLLDDQHYVQTDAAINPGNSGGPILDDDRRVVAVTTCKLRSADLVGFGIPCADVARFLGAFREQKAEFGVECPACELLLENADRYCDGCGSDLDGLDLGAYFEPPEVHPVVSFVENALLHARIDPVLARHGNRNWSFYSGSAPIKIWCCCSEHVCFSSPLAQPGKRALGDLFRHLLSAEHDPFYFDLDGNIIRLNLTIHMSDVFSPADHGEFSAWVARFIAMADETDNTLAERFGCEPAPETQLTFFKEQSQQPPPSLASR
;
A
#
# COMPACT_ATOMS: atom_id res chain seq x y z
N MET A 1 29.07 -0.85 -7.24
CA MET A 1 27.74 -0.20 -7.17
C MET A 1 26.80 -1.12 -7.92
N SER A 2 25.90 -1.83 -7.25
CA SER A 2 24.83 -2.59 -7.90
C SER A 2 23.97 -1.59 -8.69
N ASP A 3 23.69 -1.89 -9.93
CA ASP A 3 22.76 -1.11 -10.75
C ASP A 3 21.39 -1.14 -10.04
N PHE A 4 20.72 0.01 -9.86
CA PHE A 4 19.42 0.09 -9.17
C PHE A 4 18.37 -0.80 -9.86
N SER A 5 18.56 -1.13 -11.15
CA SER A 5 17.74 -2.09 -11.88
C SER A 5 17.74 -3.50 -11.27
N GLU A 6 18.84 -3.93 -10.63
CA GLU A 6 18.89 -5.20 -9.91
C GLU A 6 18.03 -5.18 -8.64
N ILE A 7 17.94 -4.02 -7.98
CA ILE A 7 17.08 -3.84 -6.79
C ILE A 7 15.61 -3.86 -7.21
N GLU A 8 15.27 -3.28 -8.35
CA GLU A 8 13.91 -3.29 -8.89
C GLU A 8 13.43 -4.68 -9.32
N ALA A 9 14.35 -5.60 -9.64
CA ALA A 9 14.02 -6.99 -9.95
C ALA A 9 13.60 -7.81 -8.71
N LEU A 10 13.99 -7.35 -7.51
CA LEU A 10 13.64 -8.04 -6.26
C LEU A 10 12.15 -7.95 -5.97
N GLY A 11 11.60 -9.02 -5.42
CA GLY A 11 10.18 -9.14 -5.07
C GLY A 11 9.80 -8.35 -3.81
N VAL A 12 10.09 -7.05 -3.76
CA VAL A 12 9.70 -6.16 -2.65
C VAL A 12 8.64 -5.19 -3.15
N PHE A 13 7.50 -5.08 -2.46
CA PHE A 13 6.33 -4.33 -2.91
C PHE A 13 5.79 -3.41 -1.83
N GLN A 14 5.12 -2.34 -2.27
CA GLN A 14 4.32 -1.51 -1.39
C GLN A 14 2.95 -2.15 -1.15
N VAL A 15 2.54 -2.18 0.12
CA VAL A 15 1.27 -2.74 0.58
C VAL A 15 0.39 -1.59 1.05
N PHE A 16 -0.85 -1.55 0.56
CA PHE A 16 -1.85 -0.53 0.87
C PHE A 16 -3.05 -1.12 1.57
N THR A 17 -3.52 -0.43 2.60
CA THR A 17 -4.74 -0.76 3.34
C THR A 17 -5.53 0.51 3.66
N GLY A 18 -6.72 0.36 4.24
CA GLY A 18 -7.46 1.50 4.79
C GLY A 18 -6.80 2.13 6.02
N GLY A 19 -5.83 1.47 6.64
CA GLY A 19 -5.07 1.98 7.80
C GLY A 19 -3.81 2.76 7.42
N GLY A 20 -3.25 2.51 6.24
CA GLY A 20 -2.00 3.12 5.81
C GLY A 20 -1.26 2.30 4.76
N THR A 21 0.04 2.52 4.69
CA THR A 21 0.93 1.82 3.75
C THR A 21 2.13 1.22 4.47
N GLY A 22 2.65 0.15 3.90
CA GLY A 22 3.87 -0.51 4.36
C GLY A 22 4.60 -1.18 3.20
N SER A 23 5.56 -2.01 3.53
CA SER A 23 6.32 -2.82 2.60
C SER A 23 6.06 -4.31 2.85
N GLY A 24 6.33 -5.12 1.85
CA GLY A 24 6.34 -6.56 1.97
C GLY A 24 7.23 -7.17 0.90
N PHE A 25 7.63 -8.41 1.08
CA PHE A 25 8.49 -9.09 0.11
C PHE A 25 8.04 -10.53 -0.13
N LEU A 26 8.28 -11.01 -1.35
CA LEU A 26 7.93 -12.37 -1.76
C LEU A 26 8.79 -13.42 -1.06
N ILE A 27 8.14 -14.48 -0.63
CA ILE A 27 8.75 -15.72 -0.14
C ILE A 27 8.58 -16.88 -1.13
N ASP A 28 7.69 -16.72 -2.08
CA ASP A 28 7.46 -17.50 -3.29
C ASP A 28 6.64 -16.66 -4.29
N GLU A 29 6.23 -17.23 -5.41
CA GLU A 29 5.51 -16.52 -6.48
C GLU A 29 4.13 -15.95 -6.03
N ARG A 30 3.55 -16.46 -4.93
CA ARG A 30 2.20 -16.11 -4.48
C ARG A 30 2.11 -15.52 -3.09
N HIS A 31 3.13 -15.71 -2.26
CA HIS A 31 3.06 -15.31 -0.87
C HIS A 31 4.06 -14.20 -0.56
N LEU A 32 3.57 -13.23 0.17
CA LEU A 32 4.33 -12.06 0.61
C LEU A 32 4.31 -12.00 2.13
N VAL A 33 5.48 -11.73 2.73
CA VAL A 33 5.62 -11.42 4.15
C VAL A 33 5.56 -9.92 4.34
N THR A 34 4.85 -9.49 5.39
CA THR A 34 4.81 -8.11 5.88
C THR A 34 4.57 -8.09 7.39
N ASN A 35 4.39 -6.92 7.98
CA ASN A 35 4.01 -6.81 9.38
C ASN A 35 2.50 -6.97 9.60
N CYS A 36 2.14 -7.48 10.79
CA CYS A 36 0.75 -7.55 11.23
C CYS A 36 0.11 -6.15 11.26
N HIS A 37 0.78 -5.15 11.86
CA HIS A 37 0.25 -3.78 11.95
C HIS A 37 0.06 -3.08 10.59
N VAL A 38 0.72 -3.55 9.52
CA VAL A 38 0.53 -3.02 8.16
C VAL A 38 -0.81 -3.49 7.59
N VAL A 39 -1.19 -4.75 7.85
CA VAL A 39 -2.38 -5.35 7.25
C VAL A 39 -3.60 -5.29 8.15
N ALA A 40 -3.43 -5.38 9.48
CA ALA A 40 -4.53 -5.42 10.42
C ALA A 40 -5.31 -4.08 10.48
N PRO A 41 -6.63 -4.11 10.66
CA PRO A 41 -7.51 -5.29 10.78
C PRO A 41 -8.02 -5.84 9.43
N TYR A 42 -7.45 -5.43 8.32
CA TYR A 42 -7.95 -5.74 6.98
C TYR A 42 -7.57 -7.16 6.54
N ARG A 43 -8.56 -7.89 5.97
CA ARG A 43 -8.37 -9.22 5.38
C ARG A 43 -7.92 -9.15 3.93
N LYS A 44 -8.18 -8.04 3.24
CA LYS A 44 -7.74 -7.77 1.88
C LYS A 44 -6.93 -6.50 1.83
N VAL A 45 -5.83 -6.58 1.10
CA VAL A 45 -4.87 -5.49 0.90
C VAL A 45 -4.61 -5.28 -0.59
N ALA A 46 -4.16 -4.10 -0.99
CA ALA A 46 -3.65 -3.88 -2.33
C ALA A 46 -2.12 -3.93 -2.32
N VAL A 47 -1.55 -4.60 -3.31
CA VAL A 47 -0.11 -4.68 -3.54
C VAL A 47 0.20 -3.99 -4.85
N GLU A 48 1.04 -2.93 -4.82
CA GLU A 48 1.38 -2.14 -5.99
C GLU A 48 2.60 -2.73 -6.71
N LEU A 49 2.44 -2.98 -7.99
CA LEU A 49 3.49 -3.47 -8.89
C LEU A 49 4.37 -2.31 -9.39
N ARG A 50 5.47 -2.63 -10.08
CA ARG A 50 6.39 -1.63 -10.65
C ARG A 50 5.72 -0.71 -11.68
N ASP A 51 4.75 -1.24 -12.42
CA ASP A 51 3.97 -0.51 -13.43
C ASP A 51 2.77 0.26 -12.84
N LYS A 52 2.76 0.44 -11.52
CA LYS A 52 1.69 1.12 -10.77
C LYS A 52 0.33 0.43 -10.77
N ARG A 53 0.17 -0.70 -11.43
CA ARG A 53 -1.01 -1.55 -11.24
C ARG A 53 -1.01 -2.13 -9.84
N ARG A 54 -2.18 -2.30 -9.28
CA ARG A 54 -2.38 -2.95 -7.98
C ARG A 54 -3.11 -4.27 -8.15
N ILE A 55 -2.71 -5.23 -7.35
CA ILE A 55 -3.36 -6.54 -7.26
C ILE A 55 -3.86 -6.76 -5.83
N VAL A 56 -4.94 -7.54 -5.70
CA VAL A 56 -5.47 -7.91 -4.39
C VAL A 56 -4.59 -8.99 -3.76
N GLY A 57 -4.28 -8.79 -2.50
CA GLY A 57 -3.73 -9.81 -1.62
C GLY A 57 -4.69 -10.14 -0.49
N GLU A 58 -4.78 -11.40 -0.10
CA GLU A 58 -5.57 -11.88 1.03
C GLU A 58 -4.65 -12.25 2.19
N VAL A 59 -4.93 -11.70 3.36
CA VAL A 59 -4.20 -12.03 4.58
C VAL A 59 -4.58 -13.46 5.00
N ARG A 60 -3.59 -14.34 5.09
CA ARG A 60 -3.79 -15.78 5.39
C ARG A 60 -3.39 -16.14 6.82
N ARG A 61 -2.40 -15.47 7.36
CA ARG A 61 -1.91 -15.71 8.72
C ARG A 61 -1.35 -14.45 9.32
N ILE A 62 -1.60 -14.23 10.59
CA ILE A 62 -1.00 -13.14 11.38
C ILE A 62 -0.49 -13.65 12.72
N HIS A 63 0.59 -13.03 13.17
CA HIS A 63 1.13 -13.19 14.51
C HIS A 63 1.22 -11.82 15.20
N PRO A 64 0.19 -11.41 15.99
CA PRO A 64 0.11 -10.05 16.53
C PRO A 64 1.31 -9.67 17.40
N ARG A 65 1.76 -10.58 18.29
CA ARG A 65 2.88 -10.30 19.20
C ARG A 65 4.22 -10.18 18.48
N ARG A 66 4.48 -11.02 17.44
CA ARG A 66 5.69 -10.98 16.60
C ARG A 66 5.61 -9.92 15.51
N ASP A 67 4.44 -9.35 15.29
CA ASP A 67 4.18 -8.37 14.26
C ASP A 67 4.47 -8.89 12.85
N LEU A 68 4.04 -10.12 12.53
CA LEU A 68 4.21 -10.76 11.22
C LEU A 68 2.86 -11.08 10.58
N ALA A 69 2.82 -11.03 9.26
CA ALA A 69 1.68 -11.46 8.45
C ALA A 69 2.14 -12.12 7.15
N VAL A 70 1.34 -13.09 6.66
CA VAL A 70 1.44 -13.64 5.32
C VAL A 70 0.24 -13.19 4.51
N VAL A 71 0.51 -12.69 3.31
CA VAL A 71 -0.48 -12.28 2.33
C VAL A 71 -0.35 -13.17 1.10
N GLU A 72 -1.45 -13.80 0.68
CA GLU A 72 -1.53 -14.53 -0.59
C GLU A 72 -2.02 -13.62 -1.70
N LEU A 73 -1.30 -13.57 -2.81
CA LEU A 73 -1.60 -12.74 -3.97
C LEU A 73 -2.62 -13.43 -4.88
N ALA A 74 -3.59 -12.68 -5.39
CA ALA A 74 -4.59 -13.19 -6.33
C ALA A 74 -3.96 -13.77 -7.61
N THR A 75 -2.81 -13.24 -8.03
CA THR A 75 -2.06 -13.73 -9.20
C THR A 75 -0.60 -13.94 -8.83
N PRO A 76 0.05 -15.02 -9.34
CA PRO A 76 1.48 -15.22 -9.13
C PRO A 76 2.30 -14.11 -9.79
N LEU A 77 3.42 -13.77 -9.19
CA LEU A 77 4.35 -12.76 -9.68
C LEU A 77 5.70 -13.38 -10.02
N SER A 78 6.28 -12.93 -11.13
CA SER A 78 7.62 -13.35 -11.59
C SER A 78 8.66 -12.29 -11.22
N PHE A 79 9.04 -12.25 -9.95
CA PHE A 79 10.12 -11.41 -9.41
C PHE A 79 11.12 -12.29 -8.67
N GLU A 80 12.32 -11.77 -8.46
CA GLU A 80 13.34 -12.47 -7.68
C GLU A 80 12.93 -12.60 -6.21
N VAL A 81 12.81 -13.83 -5.73
CA VAL A 81 12.50 -14.14 -4.34
C VAL A 81 13.77 -14.03 -3.51
N LEU A 82 13.71 -13.25 -2.44
CA LEU A 82 14.84 -13.06 -1.54
C LEU A 82 15.08 -14.30 -0.67
N PRO A 83 16.31 -14.83 -0.63
CA PRO A 83 16.62 -15.99 0.21
C PRO A 83 16.58 -15.60 1.69
N LEU A 84 15.93 -16.43 2.50
CA LEU A 84 15.92 -16.28 3.96
C LEU A 84 17.19 -16.84 4.57
N ALA A 85 17.74 -16.17 5.58
CA ALA A 85 18.92 -16.59 6.33
C ALA A 85 18.58 -16.79 7.83
N PRO A 86 17.78 -17.81 8.19
CA PRO A 86 17.33 -18.03 9.57
C PRO A 86 18.50 -18.37 10.53
N ASP A 87 19.56 -18.98 10.02
CA ASP A 87 20.75 -19.38 10.78
C ASP A 87 21.86 -18.32 10.77
N ALA A 88 21.59 -17.12 10.21
CA ALA A 88 22.58 -16.05 10.16
C ALA A 88 22.98 -15.59 11.57
N VAL A 89 24.28 -15.62 11.86
CA VAL A 89 24.84 -15.10 13.09
C VAL A 89 25.27 -13.65 12.89
N LEU A 90 24.40 -12.72 13.21
CA LEU A 90 24.68 -11.30 13.09
C LEU A 90 25.68 -10.82 14.16
N ARG A 91 26.49 -9.84 13.77
CA ARG A 91 27.48 -9.20 14.66
C ARG A 91 27.29 -7.69 14.67
N ALA A 92 27.59 -7.07 15.81
CA ALA A 92 27.61 -5.61 15.88
C ALA A 92 28.55 -5.02 14.81
N LYS A 93 28.16 -3.91 14.19
CA LYS A 93 28.86 -3.24 13.07
C LYS A 93 28.86 -4.01 11.74
N GLN A 94 28.15 -5.12 11.62
CA GLN A 94 27.89 -5.77 10.34
C GLN A 94 26.98 -4.88 9.48
N SER A 95 27.33 -4.69 8.21
CA SER A 95 26.49 -3.94 7.25
C SER A 95 25.14 -4.61 7.08
N VAL A 96 24.10 -3.80 6.96
CA VAL A 96 22.74 -4.23 6.61
C VAL A 96 22.10 -3.21 5.69
N HIS A 97 21.21 -3.71 4.84
CA HIS A 97 20.50 -2.95 3.82
C HIS A 97 18.99 -3.12 4.00
N ILE A 98 18.24 -2.03 4.04
CA ILE A 98 16.79 -2.06 4.17
C ILE A 98 16.17 -1.67 2.85
N LEU A 99 15.28 -2.51 2.33
CA LEU A 99 14.46 -2.22 1.17
C LEU A 99 13.02 -1.94 1.58
N GLY A 100 12.44 -0.87 1.04
CA GLY A 100 11.06 -0.50 1.33
C GLY A 100 10.62 0.78 0.64
N PHE A 101 9.46 1.28 1.06
CA PHE A 101 8.78 2.44 0.48
C PHE A 101 8.59 3.55 1.51
N PRO A 102 9.69 4.21 1.96
CA PRO A 102 9.64 5.18 3.04
C PRO A 102 8.72 6.36 2.68
N VAL A 103 7.78 6.70 3.57
CA VAL A 103 6.80 7.81 3.44
C VAL A 103 6.08 7.87 2.08
N GLY A 104 5.86 6.69 1.46
CA GLY A 104 5.20 6.61 0.15
C GLY A 104 6.07 6.95 -1.05
N LEU A 105 7.37 7.14 -0.86
CA LEU A 105 8.34 7.30 -1.95
C LEU A 105 8.52 5.99 -2.73
N PRO A 106 9.10 6.02 -3.93
CA PRO A 106 9.48 4.83 -4.67
C PRO A 106 10.37 3.88 -3.86
N LEU A 107 10.51 2.62 -4.33
CA LEU A 107 11.40 1.64 -3.73
C LEU A 107 12.76 2.27 -3.46
N SER A 108 13.19 2.18 -2.22
CA SER A 108 14.42 2.81 -1.74
C SER A 108 15.27 1.79 -0.98
N LEU A 109 16.57 1.94 -1.11
CA LEU A 109 17.58 1.22 -0.33
C LEU A 109 18.15 2.19 0.72
N THR A 110 18.14 1.78 1.98
CA THR A 110 18.88 2.47 3.05
C THR A 110 19.93 1.54 3.66
N GLU A 111 21.10 2.07 3.90
CA GLU A 111 22.23 1.34 4.46
C GLU A 111 22.48 1.74 5.92
N GLY A 112 23.00 0.81 6.69
CA GLY A 112 23.44 1.01 8.06
C GLY A 112 24.16 -0.22 8.58
N VAL A 113 24.31 -0.30 9.90
CA VAL A 113 24.96 -1.44 10.55
C VAL A 113 24.10 -2.02 11.66
N VAL A 114 24.33 -3.27 11.99
CA VAL A 114 23.76 -3.89 13.18
C VAL A 114 24.34 -3.18 14.41
N SER A 115 23.50 -2.48 15.16
CA SER A 115 23.86 -1.84 16.44
C SER A 115 23.86 -2.87 17.57
N HIS A 116 22.84 -3.76 17.59
CA HIS A 116 22.75 -4.88 18.52
C HIS A 116 22.06 -6.08 17.86
N PRO A 117 22.70 -7.26 17.80
CA PRO A 117 22.16 -8.41 17.05
C PRO A 117 20.96 -9.07 17.72
N ARG A 118 20.72 -8.83 19.01
CA ARG A 118 19.68 -9.48 19.83
C ARG A 118 19.17 -8.59 20.95
N GLN A 119 18.70 -7.37 20.60
CA GLN A 119 18.14 -6.43 21.56
C GLN A 119 16.82 -6.96 22.14
N LEU A 120 16.72 -7.03 23.46
CA LEU A 120 15.50 -7.43 24.15
C LEU A 120 14.58 -6.21 24.34
N LEU A 121 13.33 -6.32 23.85
CA LEU A 121 12.25 -5.35 24.02
C LEU A 121 10.93 -6.09 24.20
N ASP A 122 10.15 -5.76 25.22
CA ASP A 122 8.83 -6.37 25.49
C ASP A 122 8.87 -7.91 25.43
N ASP A 123 9.86 -8.50 26.11
CA ASP A 123 10.12 -9.96 26.13
C ASP A 123 10.36 -10.61 24.77
N GLN A 124 10.75 -9.83 23.75
CA GLN A 124 11.12 -10.32 22.43
C GLN A 124 12.48 -9.81 21.99
N HIS A 125 13.17 -10.61 21.19
CA HIS A 125 14.46 -10.24 20.62
C HIS A 125 14.27 -9.60 19.24
N TYR A 126 14.99 -8.51 19.01
CA TYR A 126 15.04 -7.78 17.74
C TYR A 126 16.48 -7.56 17.29
N VAL A 127 16.67 -7.48 15.98
CA VAL A 127 17.90 -6.92 15.41
C VAL A 127 17.78 -5.41 15.48
N GLN A 128 18.69 -4.74 16.19
CA GLN A 128 18.75 -3.29 16.23
C GLN A 128 19.75 -2.78 15.19
N THR A 129 19.37 -1.75 14.44
CA THR A 129 20.22 -1.10 13.43
C THR A 129 20.11 0.42 13.52
N ASP A 130 21.13 1.11 13.02
CA ASP A 130 21.14 2.56 12.83
C ASP A 130 20.73 2.97 11.39
N ALA A 131 20.45 2.00 10.52
CA ALA A 131 19.86 2.28 9.22
C ALA A 131 18.54 3.03 9.39
N ALA A 132 18.29 4.03 8.56
CA ALA A 132 17.09 4.86 8.64
C ALA A 132 15.83 4.05 8.39
N ILE A 133 14.98 3.90 9.40
CA ILE A 133 13.65 3.30 9.32
C ILE A 133 12.60 4.40 9.42
N ASN A 134 11.80 4.54 8.36
CA ASN A 134 10.71 5.50 8.27
C ASN A 134 9.36 4.76 8.12
N PRO A 135 8.22 5.42 8.44
CA PRO A 135 6.90 4.89 8.09
C PRO A 135 6.86 4.51 6.62
N GLY A 136 6.36 3.30 6.33
CA GLY A 136 6.37 2.72 4.97
C GLY A 136 7.47 1.67 4.75
N ASN A 137 8.58 1.68 5.50
CA ASN A 137 9.57 0.59 5.47
C ASN A 137 9.11 -0.66 6.24
N SER A 138 8.14 -0.53 7.15
CA SER A 138 7.59 -1.63 7.94
C SER A 138 7.14 -2.79 7.05
N GLY A 139 7.56 -4.01 7.37
CA GLY A 139 7.33 -5.22 6.61
C GLY A 139 8.34 -5.47 5.48
N GLY A 140 9.21 -4.51 5.19
CA GLY A 140 10.30 -4.67 4.23
C GLY A 140 11.45 -5.53 4.77
N PRO A 141 12.27 -6.15 3.90
CA PRO A 141 13.39 -6.98 4.31
C PRO A 141 14.59 -6.14 4.78
N ILE A 142 15.28 -6.64 5.80
CA ILE A 142 16.66 -6.24 6.17
C ILE A 142 17.57 -7.32 5.60
N LEU A 143 18.49 -6.92 4.73
CA LEU A 143 19.39 -7.79 3.98
C LEU A 143 20.82 -7.70 4.52
N ASP A 144 21.57 -8.78 4.40
CA ASP A 144 23.03 -8.78 4.51
C ASP A 144 23.69 -8.43 3.15
N ASP A 145 25.03 -8.39 3.13
CA ASP A 145 25.80 -8.08 1.91
C ASP A 145 25.63 -9.13 0.79
N ASP A 146 25.18 -10.35 1.14
CA ASP A 146 24.83 -11.42 0.18
C ASP A 146 23.38 -11.35 -0.31
N ARG A 147 22.65 -10.25 -0.01
CA ARG A 147 21.23 -10.04 -0.33
C ARG A 147 20.29 -11.07 0.32
N ARG A 148 20.68 -11.70 1.43
CA ARG A 148 19.82 -12.63 2.16
C ARG A 148 19.05 -11.88 3.24
N VAL A 149 17.80 -12.23 3.45
CA VAL A 149 16.96 -11.65 4.50
C VAL A 149 17.43 -12.11 5.87
N VAL A 150 17.93 -11.20 6.68
CA VAL A 150 18.37 -11.44 8.06
C VAL A 150 17.35 -10.98 9.10
N ALA A 151 16.45 -10.06 8.72
CA ALA A 151 15.33 -9.62 9.56
C ALA A 151 14.21 -8.96 8.70
N VAL A 152 13.06 -8.73 9.31
CA VAL A 152 11.94 -7.95 8.74
C VAL A 152 11.81 -6.64 9.51
N THR A 153 11.84 -5.52 8.80
CA THR A 153 11.75 -4.18 9.39
C THR A 153 10.45 -4.01 10.16
N THR A 154 10.52 -3.51 11.40
CA THR A 154 9.36 -3.11 12.20
C THR A 154 9.64 -1.79 12.91
N CYS A 155 8.62 -0.94 13.08
CA CYS A 155 8.74 0.35 13.74
C CYS A 155 8.11 0.27 15.14
N LYS A 156 8.93 0.01 16.17
CA LYS A 156 8.44 -0.11 17.57
C LYS A 156 8.62 1.13 18.43
N LEU A 157 9.57 2.00 18.14
CA LEU A 157 9.81 3.21 18.93
C LEU A 157 9.56 4.47 18.09
N ARG A 158 8.42 5.13 18.34
CA ARG A 158 8.02 6.37 17.64
C ARG A 158 8.83 7.62 18.00
N SER A 159 9.70 7.55 19.00
CA SER A 159 10.36 8.73 19.59
C SER A 159 11.88 8.64 19.69
N ALA A 160 12.53 7.66 19.05
CA ALA A 160 13.98 7.57 19.04
C ALA A 160 14.52 7.73 17.62
N ASP A 161 15.18 8.84 17.36
CA ASP A 161 15.90 9.07 16.12
C ASP A 161 17.10 8.07 16.04
N LEU A 162 17.32 7.52 14.83
CA LEU A 162 18.43 6.62 14.52
C LEU A 162 18.40 5.25 15.26
N VAL A 163 17.24 4.78 15.68
CA VAL A 163 17.10 3.43 16.27
C VAL A 163 16.02 2.67 15.49
N GLY A 164 16.47 1.74 14.67
CA GLY A 164 15.63 0.84 13.90
C GLY A 164 15.60 -0.57 14.49
N PHE A 165 14.51 -1.29 14.30
CA PHE A 165 14.35 -2.67 14.74
C PHE A 165 13.89 -3.57 13.61
N GLY A 166 14.41 -4.81 13.61
CA GLY A 166 13.98 -5.87 12.71
C GLY A 166 13.63 -7.13 13.48
N ILE A 167 12.58 -7.81 13.05
CA ILE A 167 12.18 -9.13 13.52
C ILE A 167 13.19 -10.14 12.97
N PRO A 168 13.88 -10.92 13.79
CA PRO A 168 14.92 -11.85 13.31
C PRO A 168 14.40 -12.86 12.29
N CYS A 169 15.19 -13.16 11.27
CA CYS A 169 14.82 -14.11 10.22
C CYS A 169 14.49 -15.52 10.75
N ALA A 170 15.09 -15.94 11.87
CA ALA A 170 14.75 -17.20 12.54
C ALA A 170 13.27 -17.24 12.98
N ASP A 171 12.72 -16.13 13.48
CA ASP A 171 11.32 -16.02 13.87
C ASP A 171 10.41 -16.01 12.63
N VAL A 172 10.85 -15.31 11.57
CA VAL A 172 10.14 -15.31 10.27
C VAL A 172 10.07 -16.72 9.69
N ALA A 173 11.19 -17.44 9.68
CA ALA A 173 11.24 -18.82 9.15
C ALA A 173 10.35 -19.78 9.94
N ARG A 174 10.27 -19.64 11.27
CA ARG A 174 9.37 -20.44 12.13
C ARG A 174 7.91 -20.14 11.79
N PHE A 175 7.55 -18.86 11.71
CA PHE A 175 6.21 -18.41 11.33
C PHE A 175 5.78 -18.96 9.95
N LEU A 176 6.68 -18.91 8.98
CA LEU A 176 6.44 -19.44 7.63
C LEU A 176 6.38 -20.97 7.58
N GLY A 177 7.16 -21.66 8.42
CA GLY A 177 7.08 -23.11 8.60
C GLY A 177 5.66 -23.51 9.04
N ALA A 178 5.14 -22.85 10.06
CA ALA A 178 3.79 -23.08 10.57
C ALA A 178 2.71 -22.69 9.56
N PHE A 179 2.92 -21.64 8.75
CA PHE A 179 2.00 -21.27 7.66
C PHE A 179 1.91 -22.35 6.58
N ARG A 180 3.03 -22.97 6.18
CA ARG A 180 3.03 -24.02 5.15
C ARG A 180 2.27 -25.28 5.57
N GLU A 181 2.11 -25.51 6.86
CA GLU A 181 1.33 -26.62 7.44
C GLU A 181 -0.14 -26.24 7.67
N GLN A 182 -0.49 -24.96 7.50
CA GLN A 182 -1.85 -24.46 7.74
C GLN A 182 -2.84 -25.03 6.72
N LYS A 183 -4.01 -25.49 7.22
CA LYS A 183 -5.13 -25.91 6.38
C LYS A 183 -6.26 -24.89 6.31
N ALA A 184 -6.38 -24.06 7.35
CA ALA A 184 -7.39 -23.02 7.41
C ALA A 184 -7.07 -21.89 6.42
N GLU A 185 -8.10 -21.25 5.88
CA GLU A 185 -7.93 -20.12 4.96
C GLU A 185 -7.30 -18.90 5.65
N PHE A 186 -7.58 -18.74 6.93
CA PHE A 186 -7.02 -17.66 7.75
C PHE A 186 -6.90 -18.12 9.21
N GLY A 187 -5.95 -17.50 9.92
CA GLY A 187 -5.86 -17.65 11.37
C GLY A 187 -4.88 -16.67 12.01
N VAL A 188 -5.05 -16.55 13.32
CA VAL A 188 -4.22 -15.74 14.20
C VAL A 188 -3.39 -16.66 15.08
N GLU A 189 -2.08 -16.46 15.17
CA GLU A 189 -1.26 -17.26 16.09
C GLU A 189 -1.45 -16.83 17.55
N CYS A 190 -1.67 -17.82 18.41
CA CYS A 190 -1.65 -17.61 19.85
C CYS A 190 -0.26 -17.10 20.29
N PRO A 191 -0.17 -15.95 21.00
CA PRO A 191 1.12 -15.37 21.40
C PRO A 191 1.90 -16.20 22.41
N ALA A 192 1.25 -17.20 23.04
CA ALA A 192 1.85 -18.02 24.08
C ALA A 192 2.34 -19.38 23.55
N CYS A 193 1.57 -20.07 22.68
CA CYS A 193 1.90 -21.41 22.21
C CYS A 193 1.97 -21.56 20.69
N GLU A 194 1.79 -20.46 19.94
CA GLU A 194 1.83 -20.41 18.47
C GLU A 194 0.76 -21.29 17.77
N LEU A 195 -0.22 -21.84 18.54
CA LEU A 195 -1.39 -22.52 17.94
C LEU A 195 -2.17 -21.55 17.06
N LEU A 196 -2.62 -22.01 15.90
CA LEU A 196 -3.48 -21.23 15.01
C LEU A 196 -4.89 -21.15 15.61
N LEU A 197 -5.34 -19.95 15.87
CA LEU A 197 -6.69 -19.61 16.29
C LEU A 197 -7.51 -19.32 15.03
N GLU A 198 -8.71 -19.90 14.93
CA GLU A 198 -9.61 -19.74 13.77
C GLU A 198 -10.87 -18.93 14.12
N ASN A 199 -10.96 -18.48 15.36
CA ASN A 199 -12.09 -17.69 15.89
C ASN A 199 -11.61 -16.70 16.98
N ALA A 200 -12.53 -15.88 17.48
CA ALA A 200 -12.28 -14.87 18.50
C ALA A 200 -12.57 -15.37 19.94
N ASP A 201 -12.28 -16.63 20.23
CA ASP A 201 -12.47 -17.17 21.59
C ASP A 201 -11.53 -16.49 22.59
N ARG A 202 -12.03 -16.27 23.81
CA ARG A 202 -11.29 -15.62 24.87
C ARG A 202 -10.08 -16.40 25.35
N TYR A 203 -10.13 -17.72 25.29
CA TYR A 203 -9.05 -18.59 25.74
C TYR A 203 -8.51 -19.45 24.60
N CYS A 204 -7.20 -19.64 24.59
CA CYS A 204 -6.57 -20.52 23.62
C CYS A 204 -6.86 -21.99 23.95
N ASP A 205 -7.45 -22.74 23.00
CA ASP A 205 -7.76 -24.16 23.15
C ASP A 205 -6.53 -25.04 23.38
N GLY A 206 -5.34 -24.59 22.92
CA GLY A 206 -4.10 -25.36 23.06
C GLY A 206 -3.42 -25.19 24.41
N CYS A 207 -3.37 -23.97 24.96
CA CYS A 207 -2.60 -23.69 26.18
C CYS A 207 -3.43 -23.03 27.30
N GLY A 208 -4.68 -22.67 27.06
CA GLY A 208 -5.55 -22.04 28.05
C GLY A 208 -5.21 -20.56 28.34
N SER A 209 -4.26 -19.95 27.61
CA SER A 209 -3.92 -18.54 27.82
C SER A 209 -5.11 -17.63 27.57
N ASP A 210 -5.30 -16.62 28.42
CA ASP A 210 -6.30 -15.56 28.22
C ASP A 210 -5.85 -14.66 27.05
N LEU A 211 -6.70 -14.52 26.05
CA LEU A 211 -6.48 -13.78 24.81
C LEU A 211 -7.22 -12.43 24.78
N ASP A 212 -7.91 -12.06 25.87
CA ASP A 212 -8.75 -10.85 25.97
C ASP A 212 -7.97 -9.55 25.62
N GLY A 213 -6.66 -9.52 25.86
CA GLY A 213 -5.78 -8.41 25.51
C GLY A 213 -5.40 -8.29 24.02
N LEU A 214 -5.82 -9.24 23.15
CA LEU A 214 -5.42 -9.26 21.73
C LEU A 214 -6.47 -8.62 20.79
N ASP A 215 -7.65 -8.26 21.29
CA ASP A 215 -8.76 -7.82 20.43
C ASP A 215 -8.97 -8.73 19.20
N LEU A 216 -9.12 -10.04 19.45
CA LEU A 216 -9.27 -11.03 18.39
C LEU A 216 -10.47 -10.74 17.49
N GLY A 217 -11.51 -10.09 18.01
CA GLY A 217 -12.66 -9.64 17.22
C GLY A 217 -12.23 -8.80 16.01
N ALA A 218 -11.27 -7.89 16.20
CA ALA A 218 -10.77 -7.04 15.12
C ALA A 218 -10.11 -7.81 13.96
N TYR A 219 -9.69 -9.06 14.19
CA TYR A 219 -9.07 -9.90 13.14
C TYR A 219 -10.06 -10.84 12.45
N PHE A 220 -11.08 -11.32 13.17
CA PHE A 220 -12.04 -12.30 12.64
C PHE A 220 -13.31 -11.66 12.10
N GLU A 221 -13.71 -10.51 12.65
CA GLU A 221 -14.87 -9.75 12.21
C GLU A 221 -14.45 -8.58 11.31
N PRO A 222 -15.27 -8.22 10.31
CA PRO A 222 -15.00 -7.02 9.53
C PRO A 222 -14.98 -5.81 10.46
N PRO A 223 -13.98 -4.91 10.33
CA PRO A 223 -13.96 -3.69 11.15
C PRO A 223 -15.21 -2.86 10.91
N GLU A 224 -15.71 -2.20 11.95
CA GLU A 224 -16.79 -1.23 11.79
C GLU A 224 -16.34 -0.14 10.81
N VAL A 225 -17.04 -0.05 9.69
CA VAL A 225 -16.66 0.86 8.62
C VAL A 225 -17.26 2.23 8.86
N HIS A 226 -16.42 3.24 8.97
CA HIS A 226 -16.87 4.63 9.12
C HIS A 226 -17.83 5.00 7.95
N PRO A 227 -18.97 5.71 8.20
CA PRO A 227 -19.96 6.01 7.17
C PRO A 227 -19.39 6.62 5.88
N VAL A 228 -18.39 7.50 6.01
CA VAL A 228 -17.69 8.08 4.84
C VAL A 228 -16.98 7.01 4.01
N VAL A 229 -16.35 6.04 4.66
CA VAL A 229 -15.68 4.94 3.95
C VAL A 229 -16.71 4.09 3.23
N SER A 230 -17.81 3.72 3.92
CA SER A 230 -18.92 2.98 3.30
C SER A 230 -19.50 3.73 2.10
N PHE A 231 -19.70 5.04 2.22
CA PHE A 231 -20.22 5.88 1.14
C PHE A 231 -19.30 5.86 -0.09
N VAL A 232 -18.01 6.19 0.11
CA VAL A 232 -17.04 6.23 -1.00
C VAL A 232 -16.86 4.86 -1.63
N GLU A 233 -16.71 3.80 -0.84
CA GLU A 233 -16.48 2.45 -1.35
C GLU A 233 -17.72 1.91 -2.09
N ASN A 234 -18.93 2.20 -1.63
CA ASN A 234 -20.16 1.87 -2.37
C ASN A 234 -20.26 2.64 -3.71
N ALA A 235 -19.88 3.92 -3.72
CA ALA A 235 -19.84 4.70 -4.96
C ALA A 235 -18.77 4.17 -5.95
N LEU A 236 -17.60 3.73 -5.46
CA LEU A 236 -16.58 3.08 -6.28
C LEU A 236 -17.07 1.75 -6.85
N LEU A 237 -17.75 0.91 -6.04
CA LEU A 237 -18.36 -0.33 -6.50
C LEU A 237 -19.42 -0.07 -7.57
N HIS A 238 -20.24 0.98 -7.41
CA HIS A 238 -21.19 1.41 -8.43
C HIS A 238 -20.50 1.79 -9.74
N ALA A 239 -19.34 2.44 -9.66
CA ALA A 239 -18.48 2.76 -10.81
C ALA A 239 -17.63 1.56 -11.30
N ARG A 240 -17.83 0.34 -10.76
CA ARG A 240 -17.08 -0.89 -11.07
C ARG A 240 -15.58 -0.81 -10.75
N ILE A 241 -15.23 -0.01 -9.78
CA ILE A 241 -13.87 0.07 -9.21
C ILE A 241 -13.84 -0.77 -7.92
N ASP A 242 -12.88 -1.69 -7.80
CA ASP A 242 -12.64 -2.42 -6.56
C ASP A 242 -12.05 -1.47 -5.49
N PRO A 243 -12.78 -1.19 -4.39
CA PRO A 243 -12.30 -0.26 -3.36
C PRO A 243 -10.99 -0.69 -2.72
N VAL A 244 -10.72 -2.01 -2.62
CA VAL A 244 -9.46 -2.52 -2.05
C VAL A 244 -8.27 -2.01 -2.85
N LEU A 245 -8.38 -2.04 -4.20
CA LEU A 245 -7.31 -1.57 -5.08
C LEU A 245 -7.15 -0.04 -5.06
N ALA A 246 -8.21 0.68 -4.70
CA ALA A 246 -8.19 2.14 -4.62
C ALA A 246 -7.66 2.68 -3.29
N ARG A 247 -7.72 1.91 -2.19
CA ARG A 247 -7.30 2.37 -0.85
C ARG A 247 -5.86 2.90 -0.82
N HIS A 248 -5.68 4.05 -0.17
CA HIS A 248 -4.38 4.72 -0.02
C HIS A 248 -4.18 5.25 1.42
N GLY A 249 -4.67 4.52 2.41
CA GLY A 249 -4.64 4.91 3.82
C GLY A 249 -5.99 5.36 4.35
N ASN A 250 -5.98 5.97 5.54
CA ASN A 250 -7.20 6.34 6.25
C ASN A 250 -8.00 7.39 5.49
N ARG A 251 -9.20 7.02 5.02
CA ARG A 251 -10.13 7.88 4.24
C ARG A 251 -9.50 8.54 3.02
N ASN A 252 -8.56 7.83 2.38
CA ASN A 252 -7.93 8.25 1.15
C ASN A 252 -7.98 7.11 0.14
N TRP A 253 -8.28 7.44 -1.10
CA TRP A 253 -8.29 6.51 -2.23
C TRP A 253 -7.56 7.14 -3.41
N SER A 254 -6.81 6.33 -4.15
CA SER A 254 -6.09 6.77 -5.34
C SER A 254 -5.99 5.62 -6.32
N PHE A 255 -6.41 5.85 -7.55
CA PHE A 255 -6.38 4.86 -8.63
C PHE A 255 -6.36 5.57 -9.98
N TYR A 256 -6.19 4.80 -11.06
CA TYR A 256 -6.30 5.31 -12.41
C TYR A 256 -7.60 4.84 -13.06
N SER A 257 -8.26 5.72 -13.84
CA SER A 257 -9.31 5.39 -14.77
C SER A 257 -8.82 5.77 -16.17
N GLY A 258 -8.55 4.78 -17.03
CA GLY A 258 -7.80 5.03 -18.26
C GLY A 258 -6.45 5.67 -17.97
N SER A 259 -6.21 6.85 -18.55
CA SER A 259 -5.00 7.66 -18.31
C SER A 259 -5.12 8.61 -17.11
N ALA A 260 -6.34 8.90 -16.66
CA ALA A 260 -6.60 9.90 -15.62
C ALA A 260 -6.36 9.37 -14.21
N PRO A 261 -5.50 9.99 -13.38
CA PRO A 261 -5.35 9.66 -11.97
C PRO A 261 -6.51 10.26 -11.18
N ILE A 262 -7.15 9.42 -10.37
CA ILE A 262 -8.24 9.83 -9.48
C ILE A 262 -7.74 9.82 -8.04
N LYS A 263 -7.96 10.91 -7.33
CA LYS A 263 -7.67 11.05 -5.89
C LYS A 263 -8.96 11.40 -5.16
N ILE A 264 -9.23 10.69 -4.06
CA ILE A 264 -10.40 10.94 -3.20
C ILE A 264 -9.89 11.03 -1.77
N TRP A 265 -10.30 12.07 -1.06
CA TRP A 265 -9.92 12.26 0.34
C TRP A 265 -10.98 13.05 1.12
N CYS A 266 -10.96 12.90 2.44
CA CYS A 266 -11.75 13.76 3.30
C CYS A 266 -10.95 15.05 3.57
N CYS A 267 -11.44 16.16 3.06
CA CYS A 267 -10.86 17.48 3.30
C CYS A 267 -11.54 18.07 4.53
N CYS A 268 -10.74 18.47 5.55
CA CYS A 268 -11.28 18.90 6.84
C CYS A 268 -12.40 17.94 7.33
N SER A 269 -13.23 18.30 8.26
CA SER A 269 -14.33 17.44 8.72
C SER A 269 -15.64 17.65 7.95
N GLU A 270 -15.61 18.37 6.83
CA GLU A 270 -16.82 18.90 6.19
C GLU A 270 -17.11 18.34 4.80
N HIS A 271 -16.08 17.86 4.06
CA HIS A 271 -16.26 17.46 2.68
C HIS A 271 -15.50 16.18 2.32
N VAL A 272 -16.05 15.42 1.37
CA VAL A 272 -15.35 14.41 0.58
C VAL A 272 -14.99 15.05 -0.75
N CYS A 273 -13.70 15.13 -1.03
CA CYS A 273 -13.15 15.76 -2.22
C CYS A 273 -12.68 14.71 -3.22
N PHE A 274 -13.03 14.91 -4.47
CA PHE A 274 -12.59 14.12 -5.62
C PHE A 274 -11.81 15.05 -6.54
N SER A 275 -10.65 14.63 -7.00
CA SER A 275 -9.83 15.42 -7.90
C SER A 275 -9.08 14.55 -8.89
N SER A 276 -8.98 15.03 -10.12
CA SER A 276 -8.17 14.43 -11.17
C SER A 276 -7.31 15.51 -11.84
N PRO A 277 -5.98 15.49 -11.70
CA PRO A 277 -5.09 16.30 -12.48
C PRO A 277 -5.06 15.79 -13.92
N LEU A 278 -5.43 16.62 -14.88
CA LEU A 278 -5.66 16.23 -16.27
C LEU A 278 -4.53 16.68 -17.21
N ALA A 279 -4.27 17.99 -17.24
CA ALA A 279 -3.39 18.56 -18.25
C ALA A 279 -2.74 19.88 -17.81
N GLN A 280 -1.68 20.27 -18.51
CA GLN A 280 -1.11 21.61 -18.42
C GLN A 280 -1.59 22.45 -19.62
N PRO A 281 -2.03 23.70 -19.38
CA PRO A 281 -2.47 24.58 -20.47
C PRO A 281 -1.34 24.80 -21.48
N GLY A 282 -1.63 24.55 -22.75
CA GLY A 282 -0.77 24.95 -23.84
C GLY A 282 -0.77 26.49 -24.03
N LYS A 283 0.16 27.01 -24.81
CA LYS A 283 0.22 28.45 -25.12
C LYS A 283 -0.80 28.89 -26.17
N ARG A 284 -1.51 27.95 -26.80
CA ARG A 284 -2.48 28.20 -27.88
C ARG A 284 -3.90 28.11 -27.36
N ALA A 285 -4.81 28.89 -27.96
CA ALA A 285 -6.26 28.84 -27.73
C ALA A 285 -6.70 29.01 -26.25
N LEU A 286 -5.94 29.71 -25.42
CA LEU A 286 -6.24 29.89 -23.99
C LEU A 286 -7.64 30.47 -23.75
N GLY A 287 -8.12 31.40 -24.57
CA GLY A 287 -9.43 31.98 -24.42
C GLY A 287 -10.58 30.99 -24.66
N ASP A 288 -10.42 30.06 -25.60
CA ASP A 288 -11.39 29.01 -25.88
C ASP A 288 -11.32 27.90 -24.83
N LEU A 289 -10.11 27.57 -24.39
CA LEU A 289 -9.88 26.64 -23.28
C LEU A 289 -10.60 27.12 -22.01
N PHE A 290 -10.37 28.35 -21.56
CA PHE A 290 -11.01 28.86 -20.35
C PHE A 290 -12.52 29.00 -20.48
N ARG A 291 -13.05 29.35 -21.66
CA ARG A 291 -14.50 29.32 -21.89
C ARG A 291 -15.07 27.89 -21.75
N HIS A 292 -14.37 26.89 -22.25
CA HIS A 292 -14.75 25.50 -22.09
C HIS A 292 -14.75 25.09 -20.62
N LEU A 293 -13.67 25.35 -19.90
CA LEU A 293 -13.53 24.97 -18.47
C LEU A 293 -14.54 25.69 -17.56
N LEU A 294 -14.98 26.88 -17.92
CA LEU A 294 -15.96 27.68 -17.16
C LEU A 294 -17.42 27.47 -17.62
N SER A 295 -17.65 26.52 -18.50
CA SER A 295 -19.02 26.21 -18.98
C SER A 295 -19.86 25.62 -17.83
N ALA A 296 -21.11 26.10 -17.71
CA ALA A 296 -22.08 25.53 -16.76
C ALA A 296 -22.52 24.09 -17.11
N GLU A 297 -22.14 23.58 -18.29
CA GLU A 297 -22.45 22.20 -18.71
C GLU A 297 -21.75 21.14 -17.84
N HIS A 298 -20.79 21.55 -17.02
CA HIS A 298 -20.02 20.63 -16.17
C HIS A 298 -20.64 20.40 -14.78
N ASP A 299 -21.65 21.15 -14.37
CA ASP A 299 -22.30 20.99 -13.05
C ASP A 299 -22.71 19.53 -12.76
N PRO A 300 -22.42 18.95 -11.60
CA PRO A 300 -21.84 19.51 -10.35
C PRO A 300 -20.30 19.51 -10.31
N PHE A 301 -19.64 19.21 -11.40
CA PHE A 301 -18.17 19.19 -11.49
C PHE A 301 -17.65 20.61 -11.79
N TYR A 302 -16.43 20.86 -11.37
CA TYR A 302 -15.77 22.12 -11.67
C TYR A 302 -14.28 21.92 -11.96
N PHE A 303 -13.72 22.84 -12.71
CA PHE A 303 -12.30 22.87 -12.99
C PHE A 303 -11.61 23.93 -12.15
N ASP A 304 -10.39 23.64 -11.74
CA ASP A 304 -9.48 24.62 -11.15
C ASP A 304 -8.07 24.51 -11.76
N LEU A 305 -7.22 25.43 -11.37
CA LEU A 305 -5.79 25.44 -11.70
C LEU A 305 -4.98 25.37 -10.42
N ASP A 306 -4.22 24.29 -10.26
CA ASP A 306 -3.21 24.18 -9.20
C ASP A 306 -1.81 24.36 -9.80
N GLY A 307 -1.23 25.53 -9.53
CA GLY A 307 -0.02 25.95 -10.27
C GLY A 307 -0.34 26.07 -11.78
N ASN A 308 0.17 25.13 -12.57
CA ASN A 308 -0.06 25.07 -14.01
C ASN A 308 -0.79 23.78 -14.44
N ILE A 309 -1.53 23.14 -13.53
CA ILE A 309 -2.25 21.88 -13.79
C ILE A 309 -3.74 22.15 -13.73
N ILE A 310 -4.44 21.85 -14.82
CA ILE A 310 -5.91 21.82 -14.88
C ILE A 310 -6.38 20.56 -14.15
N ARG A 311 -7.25 20.72 -13.15
CA ARG A 311 -7.86 19.62 -12.41
C ARG A 311 -9.38 19.65 -12.60
N LEU A 312 -9.96 18.47 -12.76
CA LEU A 312 -11.40 18.26 -12.61
C LEU A 312 -11.67 17.90 -11.14
N ASN A 313 -12.69 18.51 -10.56
CA ASN A 313 -13.04 18.32 -9.16
C ASN A 313 -14.53 18.05 -8.97
N LEU A 314 -14.84 17.30 -7.89
CA LEU A 314 -16.18 17.13 -7.32
C LEU A 314 -16.03 17.22 -5.80
N THR A 315 -16.93 17.95 -5.15
CA THR A 315 -16.94 18.08 -3.69
C THR A 315 -18.34 17.74 -3.17
N ILE A 316 -18.42 16.82 -2.20
CA ILE A 316 -19.65 16.38 -1.56
C ILE A 316 -19.59 16.75 -0.09
N HIS A 317 -20.57 17.46 0.40
CA HIS A 317 -20.63 17.87 1.81
C HIS A 317 -20.95 16.68 2.72
N MET A 318 -20.41 16.68 3.94
CA MET A 318 -20.61 15.56 4.89
C MET A 318 -22.07 15.37 5.29
N SER A 319 -22.92 16.41 5.31
CA SER A 319 -24.35 16.25 5.55
C SER A 319 -25.00 15.29 4.55
N ASP A 320 -24.55 15.34 3.31
CA ASP A 320 -25.10 14.54 2.20
C ASP A 320 -24.60 13.11 2.29
N VAL A 321 -23.33 12.93 2.71
CA VAL A 321 -22.75 11.59 3.00
C VAL A 321 -23.53 10.88 4.12
N PHE A 322 -24.00 11.61 5.12
CA PHE A 322 -24.78 11.05 6.21
C PHE A 322 -26.29 10.96 5.94
N SER A 323 -26.76 11.40 4.74
CA SER A 323 -28.16 11.30 4.30
C SER A 323 -28.33 10.10 3.34
N PRO A 324 -28.82 8.94 3.80
CA PRO A 324 -28.94 7.77 2.93
C PRO A 324 -29.85 7.94 1.72
N ALA A 325 -30.79 8.90 1.77
CA ALA A 325 -31.78 9.13 0.70
C ALA A 325 -31.11 9.50 -0.64
N ASP A 326 -29.99 10.21 -0.58
CA ASP A 326 -29.32 10.80 -1.75
C ASP A 326 -28.11 9.99 -2.24
N HIS A 327 -27.76 8.88 -1.57
CA HIS A 327 -26.59 8.07 -1.91
C HIS A 327 -26.59 7.55 -3.35
N GLY A 328 -27.79 7.28 -3.92
CA GLY A 328 -27.91 6.82 -5.31
C GLY A 328 -27.47 7.90 -6.31
N GLU A 329 -27.89 9.14 -6.09
CA GLU A 329 -27.52 10.29 -6.92
C GLU A 329 -26.04 10.60 -6.83
N PHE A 330 -25.49 10.66 -5.63
CA PHE A 330 -24.05 10.88 -5.41
C PHE A 330 -23.18 9.77 -5.98
N SER A 331 -23.63 8.51 -5.89
CA SER A 331 -22.92 7.39 -6.54
C SER A 331 -22.89 7.54 -8.07
N ALA A 332 -23.96 8.03 -8.67
CA ALA A 332 -24.00 8.34 -10.10
C ALA A 332 -23.08 9.51 -10.46
N TRP A 333 -22.98 10.55 -9.61
CA TRP A 333 -22.02 11.64 -9.80
C TRP A 333 -20.60 11.16 -9.73
N VAL A 334 -20.25 10.30 -8.77
CA VAL A 334 -18.91 9.72 -8.67
C VAL A 334 -18.56 8.90 -9.91
N ALA A 335 -19.48 8.06 -10.38
CA ALA A 335 -19.26 7.28 -11.61
C ALA A 335 -19.09 8.20 -12.85
N ARG A 336 -19.90 9.27 -12.96
CA ARG A 336 -19.78 10.26 -14.03
C ARG A 336 -18.46 11.05 -13.92
N PHE A 337 -18.04 11.43 -12.72
CA PHE A 337 -16.76 12.09 -12.47
C PHE A 337 -15.58 11.25 -12.99
N ILE A 338 -15.58 9.96 -12.68
CA ILE A 338 -14.52 9.02 -13.07
C ILE A 338 -14.46 8.89 -14.61
N ALA A 339 -15.62 8.73 -15.27
CA ALA A 339 -15.69 8.65 -16.73
C ALA A 339 -15.26 9.97 -17.40
N MET A 340 -15.74 11.11 -16.87
CA MET A 340 -15.43 12.43 -17.39
C MET A 340 -13.94 12.78 -17.26
N ALA A 341 -13.25 12.31 -16.22
CA ALA A 341 -11.83 12.55 -16.05
C ALA A 341 -11.02 11.95 -17.21
N ASP A 342 -11.31 10.70 -17.60
CA ASP A 342 -10.64 9.99 -18.70
C ASP A 342 -10.99 10.57 -20.09
N GLU A 343 -12.21 11.08 -20.27
CA GLU A 343 -12.62 11.73 -21.54
C GLU A 343 -12.04 13.15 -21.69
N THR A 344 -11.92 13.86 -20.56
CA THR A 344 -11.53 15.27 -20.59
C THR A 344 -10.04 15.45 -20.84
N ASP A 345 -9.17 14.60 -20.31
CA ASP A 345 -7.72 14.71 -20.56
C ASP A 345 -7.41 14.57 -22.07
N ASN A 346 -8.10 13.64 -22.77
CA ASN A 346 -8.01 13.48 -24.20
C ASN A 346 -8.53 14.73 -24.95
N THR A 347 -9.69 15.26 -24.53
CA THR A 347 -10.28 16.48 -25.12
C THR A 347 -9.36 17.68 -24.96
N LEU A 348 -8.73 17.86 -23.79
CA LEU A 348 -7.80 18.93 -23.52
C LEU A 348 -6.55 18.84 -24.39
N ALA A 349 -6.03 17.64 -24.60
CA ALA A 349 -4.89 17.41 -25.48
C ALA A 349 -5.21 17.65 -26.96
N GLU A 350 -6.30 17.05 -27.48
CA GLU A 350 -6.63 17.07 -28.91
C GLU A 350 -7.17 18.42 -29.35
N ARG A 351 -8.11 19.00 -28.61
CA ARG A 351 -8.80 20.22 -29.01
C ARG A 351 -8.07 21.49 -28.65
N PHE A 352 -7.40 21.54 -27.50
CA PHE A 352 -6.77 22.75 -26.98
C PHE A 352 -5.25 22.68 -26.97
N GLY A 353 -4.66 21.54 -27.36
CA GLY A 353 -3.20 21.37 -27.40
C GLY A 353 -2.55 21.46 -26.03
N CYS A 354 -3.26 21.03 -24.98
CA CYS A 354 -2.72 20.92 -23.64
C CYS A 354 -1.73 19.75 -23.55
N GLU A 355 -0.71 19.89 -22.71
CA GLU A 355 0.20 18.80 -22.41
C GLU A 355 -0.37 17.95 -21.27
N PRO A 356 -0.24 16.60 -21.29
CA PRO A 356 -0.69 15.77 -20.19
C PRO A 356 -0.07 16.20 -18.87
N ALA A 357 -0.82 16.11 -17.77
CA ALA A 357 -0.27 16.35 -16.45
C ALA A 357 0.83 15.32 -16.13
N PRO A 358 1.88 15.68 -15.35
CA PRO A 358 2.96 14.76 -15.00
C PRO A 358 2.48 13.45 -14.33
N GLU A 359 1.34 13.50 -13.69
CA GLU A 359 0.76 12.37 -12.96
C GLU A 359 -0.09 11.44 -13.86
N THR A 360 -0.33 11.78 -15.13
CA THR A 360 -1.15 10.94 -16.02
C THR A 360 -0.40 9.68 -16.46
N GLN A 361 -1.11 8.58 -16.61
CA GLN A 361 -0.54 7.29 -16.97
C GLN A 361 0.17 7.31 -18.34
N LEU A 362 -0.29 8.15 -19.27
CA LEU A 362 0.37 8.37 -20.57
C LEU A 362 1.78 8.93 -20.44
N THR A 363 2.01 9.85 -19.51
CA THR A 363 3.35 10.37 -19.22
C THR A 363 4.24 9.27 -18.65
N PHE A 364 3.70 8.47 -17.72
CA PHE A 364 4.39 7.34 -17.11
C PHE A 364 4.82 6.28 -18.15
N PHE A 365 3.92 5.88 -19.07
CA PHE A 365 4.26 4.93 -20.13
C PHE A 365 5.25 5.51 -21.17
N LYS A 366 5.19 6.80 -21.47
CA LYS A 366 6.16 7.44 -22.37
C LYS A 366 7.56 7.47 -21.76
N GLU A 367 7.68 7.74 -20.48
CA GLU A 367 8.97 7.71 -19.77
C GLU A 367 9.54 6.29 -19.70
N GLN A 368 8.73 5.27 -19.47
CA GLN A 368 9.17 3.87 -19.51
C GLN A 368 9.52 3.39 -20.92
N SER A 369 8.81 3.83 -21.96
CA SER A 369 9.12 3.46 -23.34
C SER A 369 10.38 4.11 -23.89
N GLN A 370 10.91 5.14 -23.23
CA GLN A 370 12.21 5.75 -23.55
C GLN A 370 13.39 5.06 -22.84
N GLN A 371 13.12 4.21 -21.85
CA GLN A 371 14.16 3.34 -21.29
C GLN A 371 14.31 2.11 -22.23
N PRO A 372 15.53 1.80 -22.71
CA PRO A 372 15.73 0.60 -23.50
C PRO A 372 15.29 -0.62 -22.67
N PRO A 373 14.61 -1.61 -23.30
CA PRO A 373 14.26 -2.83 -22.60
C PRO A 373 15.53 -3.45 -22.01
N PRO A 374 15.47 -4.00 -20.79
CA PRO A 374 16.60 -4.70 -20.22
C PRO A 374 17.00 -5.79 -21.24
N SER A 375 18.24 -5.73 -21.72
CA SER A 375 18.76 -6.70 -22.66
C SER A 375 18.66 -8.08 -22.01
N LEU A 376 17.76 -8.92 -22.50
CA LEU A 376 17.81 -10.35 -22.29
C LEU A 376 19.14 -10.83 -22.88
N ALA A 377 20.21 -10.74 -22.08
CA ALA A 377 21.46 -11.39 -22.37
C ALA A 377 21.20 -12.89 -22.33
N SER A 378 21.14 -13.46 -23.53
CA SER A 378 21.16 -14.89 -23.80
C SER A 378 22.33 -15.55 -23.08
N ARG A 379 22.06 -16.43 -22.15
CA ARG A 379 22.60 -17.81 -22.02
C ARG A 379 22.42 -18.33 -20.61
#